data_5a12f9f4bca7b927131d07d2a4adaf4b
#
_entry.id   5a12f9f4bca7b927131d07d2a4adaf4b
#
_cell.length_a   1.000
_cell.length_b   1.000
_cell.length_c   1.000
_cell.angle_alpha   90.00
_cell.angle_beta   90.00
_cell.angle_gamma   90.00
#
_symmetry.space_group_name_H-M   'P 1'
#
loop_
_entity.id
_entity.type
_entity.pdbx_description
1 polymer ?
#
loop_
_entity_poly.entity_id
_entity_poly.type
_entity_poly.pdbx_seq_one_letter_code
_entity_poly.pdbx_strand_id
1 'polypeptide(L)'
;MAKEIKYSEDARKALEIGVNKLADTVKVTLGPKGRNVILDKKFGTPLITNDGVTIAKEIELEDAFENMGAQIVKEVATKTNDVAGDGTTTATVLAQAIIREGLRNVAAGSNPVLLRKGINKAVEAAVRALKDDSRTIESKDSISQVAAISAGDEEVGKLIADAMEKVGKDGVITIEESKSMNTTLEVVEGMQFDRGYLSSYMATDMEKMEANLQEPLILITDKKINNIQEILPVLEQIVQQGRKLLIIAEDVESEALATLVVNKLRGTFEVVAVKAPGFGDRRKAMLEDIAVLTGGQVISEEVGLDLKEAELSMLGRASSIKITKENTVIVNGAGDKKAIEDRVALIKRQMEETTSDFDREKLQERLAKLSGGVAVIEVGAATETELKERKLRMEDALNATRAAVEEGIVSGGGSALVNILADVEKVVDELAGEEKIGARIIVKALQEPLKQIA
;
A
#
# COMPACT_ATOMS: atom_id res chain seq x y z
N MET A 1 -18.16 -28.04 6.08
CA MET A 1 -19.06 -27.83 4.93
C MET A 1 -18.67 -28.78 3.79
N ALA A 2 -19.62 -29.40 3.11
CA ALA A 2 -19.37 -30.16 1.88
C ALA A 2 -18.86 -29.21 0.78
N LYS A 3 -17.90 -29.69 -0.03
CA LYS A 3 -17.38 -28.91 -1.17
C LYS A 3 -18.13 -29.34 -2.43
N GLU A 4 -18.60 -28.39 -3.21
CA GLU A 4 -19.06 -28.62 -4.57
C GLU A 4 -17.86 -28.61 -5.51
N ILE A 5 -17.82 -29.53 -6.49
CA ILE A 5 -16.68 -29.68 -7.40
C ILE A 5 -17.21 -29.68 -8.83
N LYS A 6 -16.64 -28.79 -9.67
CA LYS A 6 -16.88 -28.75 -11.13
C LYS A 6 -15.59 -29.10 -11.88
N TYR A 7 -15.73 -29.72 -13.05
CA TYR A 7 -14.61 -30.20 -13.85
C TYR A 7 -14.66 -29.68 -15.28
N SER A 8 -13.52 -29.76 -15.94
CA SER A 8 -13.38 -29.60 -17.41
C SER A 8 -13.98 -28.29 -17.94
N GLU A 9 -14.85 -28.42 -18.93
CA GLU A 9 -15.43 -27.29 -19.68
C GLU A 9 -16.36 -26.45 -18.80
N ASP A 10 -17.22 -27.08 -17.99
CA ASP A 10 -18.19 -26.39 -17.14
C ASP A 10 -17.48 -25.49 -16.09
N ALA A 11 -16.38 -25.99 -15.53
CA ALA A 11 -15.59 -25.21 -14.59
C ALA A 11 -14.95 -23.98 -15.27
N ARG A 12 -14.33 -24.16 -16.44
CA ARG A 12 -13.72 -23.07 -17.21
C ARG A 12 -14.74 -22.02 -17.64
N LYS A 13 -15.92 -22.46 -18.11
CA LYS A 13 -16.99 -21.57 -18.55
C LYS A 13 -17.55 -20.73 -17.41
N ALA A 14 -17.76 -21.33 -16.23
CA ALA A 14 -18.21 -20.58 -15.05
C ALA A 14 -17.18 -19.50 -14.63
N LEU A 15 -15.89 -19.87 -14.59
CA LEU A 15 -14.82 -18.91 -14.31
C LEU A 15 -14.77 -17.78 -15.34
N GLU A 16 -14.86 -18.09 -16.63
CA GLU A 16 -14.86 -17.09 -17.73
C GLU A 16 -16.04 -16.12 -17.61
N ILE A 17 -17.23 -16.61 -17.28
CA ILE A 17 -18.40 -15.75 -17.04
C ILE A 17 -18.14 -14.77 -15.91
N GLY A 18 -17.56 -15.24 -14.79
CA GLY A 18 -17.23 -14.38 -13.66
C GLY A 18 -16.18 -13.31 -14.00
N VAL A 19 -15.11 -13.71 -14.70
CA VAL A 19 -14.09 -12.78 -15.25
C VAL A 19 -14.75 -11.70 -16.11
N ASN A 20 -15.62 -12.11 -17.03
CA ASN A 20 -16.28 -11.19 -17.95
C ASN A 20 -17.24 -10.25 -17.22
N LYS A 21 -18.07 -10.75 -16.29
CA LYS A 21 -18.99 -9.91 -15.51
C LYS A 21 -18.25 -8.78 -14.78
N LEU A 22 -17.16 -9.08 -14.11
CA LEU A 22 -16.37 -8.05 -13.41
C LEU A 22 -15.68 -7.11 -14.40
N ALA A 23 -14.92 -7.64 -15.34
CA ALA A 23 -14.17 -6.83 -16.29
C ALA A 23 -15.07 -5.94 -17.16
N ASP A 24 -16.24 -6.45 -17.59
CA ASP A 24 -17.21 -5.68 -18.38
C ASP A 24 -17.84 -4.53 -17.57
N THR A 25 -17.98 -4.69 -16.26
CA THR A 25 -18.44 -3.62 -15.38
C THR A 25 -17.37 -2.55 -15.19
N VAL A 26 -16.11 -2.95 -14.98
CA VAL A 26 -15.00 -2.01 -14.75
C VAL A 26 -14.64 -1.26 -16.05
N LYS A 27 -14.61 -1.93 -17.20
CA LYS A 27 -14.15 -1.32 -18.46
C LYS A 27 -15.03 -0.19 -18.99
N VAL A 28 -16.29 -0.05 -18.51
CA VAL A 28 -17.16 1.08 -18.90
C VAL A 28 -16.63 2.42 -18.42
N THR A 29 -15.71 2.42 -17.47
CA THR A 29 -15.05 3.63 -16.95
C THR A 29 -13.83 4.07 -17.76
N LEU A 30 -13.38 3.24 -18.71
CA LEU A 30 -12.14 3.45 -19.44
C LEU A 30 -12.23 4.58 -20.48
N GLY A 31 -11.20 5.43 -20.49
CA GLY A 31 -10.97 6.44 -21.51
C GLY A 31 -11.87 7.68 -21.41
N PRO A 32 -11.78 8.60 -22.40
CA PRO A 32 -12.45 9.90 -22.34
C PRO A 32 -13.97 9.83 -22.43
N LYS A 33 -14.53 8.69 -22.86
CA LYS A 33 -15.98 8.40 -22.85
C LYS A 33 -16.39 7.56 -21.64
N GLY A 34 -15.47 7.38 -20.68
CA GLY A 34 -15.72 6.61 -19.47
C GLY A 34 -16.92 7.14 -18.69
N ARG A 35 -17.68 6.22 -18.08
CA ARG A 35 -18.92 6.52 -17.35
C ARG A 35 -18.75 6.13 -15.89
N ASN A 36 -19.50 6.82 -15.02
CA ASN A 36 -19.62 6.41 -13.64
C ASN A 36 -20.45 5.13 -13.53
N VAL A 37 -20.13 4.29 -12.57
CA VAL A 37 -20.90 3.13 -12.15
C VAL A 37 -21.61 3.48 -10.84
N ILE A 38 -22.84 3.04 -10.69
CA ILE A 38 -23.62 3.16 -9.46
C ILE A 38 -23.60 1.81 -8.76
N LEU A 39 -23.03 1.77 -7.57
CA LEU A 39 -22.92 0.58 -6.75
C LEU A 39 -23.94 0.65 -5.62
N ASP A 40 -24.79 -0.36 -5.52
CA ASP A 40 -25.73 -0.50 -4.42
C ASP A 40 -25.00 -0.90 -3.14
N LYS A 41 -25.30 -0.23 -2.03
CA LYS A 41 -24.76 -0.57 -0.71
C LYS A 41 -25.86 -1.08 0.19
N LYS A 42 -25.63 -2.21 0.85
CA LYS A 42 -26.56 -2.81 1.82
C LYS A 42 -26.95 -1.83 2.94
N PHE A 43 -26.08 -0.89 3.26
CA PHE A 43 -26.30 0.17 4.25
C PHE A 43 -25.76 1.49 3.71
N GLY A 44 -26.58 2.55 3.80
CA GLY A 44 -26.20 3.89 3.36
C GLY A 44 -26.69 4.25 1.96
N THR A 45 -26.09 5.29 1.38
CA THR A 45 -26.40 5.77 0.02
C THR A 45 -25.61 4.97 -1.03
N PRO A 46 -26.16 4.76 -2.25
CA PRO A 46 -25.43 4.17 -3.35
C PRO A 46 -24.12 4.94 -3.64
N LEU A 47 -23.06 4.22 -3.93
CA LEU A 47 -21.79 4.81 -4.31
C LEU A 47 -21.74 5.05 -5.82
N ILE A 48 -21.43 6.28 -6.22
CA ILE A 48 -21.24 6.65 -7.63
C ILE A 48 -19.74 6.87 -7.83
N THR A 49 -19.12 6.06 -8.67
CA THR A 49 -17.66 6.11 -8.90
C THR A 49 -17.31 5.71 -10.32
N ASN A 50 -16.16 6.18 -10.80
CA ASN A 50 -15.49 5.74 -12.02
C ASN A 50 -14.13 5.07 -11.72
N ASP A 51 -13.77 4.93 -10.46
CA ASP A 51 -12.55 4.24 -10.07
C ASP A 51 -12.70 2.72 -10.23
N GLY A 52 -11.80 2.15 -11.07
CA GLY A 52 -11.85 0.75 -11.44
C GLY A 52 -11.60 -0.22 -10.29
N VAL A 53 -10.72 0.12 -9.34
CA VAL A 53 -10.44 -0.75 -8.20
C VAL A 53 -11.60 -0.74 -7.19
N THR A 54 -12.20 0.40 -6.93
CA THR A 54 -13.38 0.51 -6.06
C THR A 54 -14.54 -0.32 -6.62
N ILE A 55 -14.80 -0.21 -7.94
CA ILE A 55 -15.82 -1.02 -8.60
C ILE A 55 -15.50 -2.52 -8.48
N ALA A 56 -14.26 -2.92 -8.76
CA ALA A 56 -13.85 -4.32 -8.69
C ALA A 56 -14.00 -4.91 -7.27
N LYS A 57 -13.71 -4.13 -6.23
CA LYS A 57 -13.82 -4.55 -4.81
C LYS A 57 -15.26 -4.83 -4.39
N GLU A 58 -16.23 -4.08 -4.90
CA GLU A 58 -17.65 -4.21 -4.52
C GLU A 58 -18.38 -5.34 -5.27
N ILE A 59 -17.81 -5.90 -6.35
CA ILE A 59 -18.50 -6.94 -7.13
C ILE A 59 -18.40 -8.28 -6.40
N GLU A 60 -19.57 -8.81 -6.05
CA GLU A 60 -19.80 -10.19 -5.61
C GLU A 60 -20.90 -10.82 -6.44
N LEU A 61 -20.68 -12.06 -6.90
CA LEU A 61 -21.63 -12.81 -7.73
C LEU A 61 -22.29 -13.92 -6.92
N GLU A 62 -23.59 -14.17 -7.19
CA GLU A 62 -24.37 -15.20 -6.48
C GLU A 62 -23.86 -16.62 -6.73
N ASP A 63 -23.48 -16.95 -7.98
CA ASP A 63 -22.87 -18.24 -8.30
C ASP A 63 -21.43 -18.31 -7.79
N ALA A 64 -21.15 -19.25 -6.90
CA ALA A 64 -19.84 -19.39 -6.25
C ALA A 64 -18.69 -19.63 -7.24
N PHE A 65 -18.92 -20.34 -8.36
CA PHE A 65 -17.89 -20.61 -9.36
C PHE A 65 -17.65 -19.41 -10.27
N GLU A 66 -18.69 -18.68 -10.64
CA GLU A 66 -18.54 -17.40 -11.34
C GLU A 66 -17.83 -16.39 -10.42
N ASN A 67 -18.20 -16.36 -9.15
CA ASN A 67 -17.55 -15.47 -8.17
C ASN A 67 -16.05 -15.76 -8.03
N MET A 68 -15.59 -17.01 -8.08
CA MET A 68 -14.15 -17.32 -8.12
C MET A 68 -13.46 -16.68 -9.32
N GLY A 69 -14.09 -16.67 -10.51
CA GLY A 69 -13.57 -15.97 -11.69
C GLY A 69 -13.48 -14.47 -11.49
N ALA A 70 -14.50 -13.86 -10.90
CA ALA A 70 -14.51 -12.45 -10.57
C ALA A 70 -13.39 -12.11 -9.55
N GLN A 71 -13.18 -12.93 -8.51
CA GLN A 71 -12.15 -12.71 -7.51
C GLN A 71 -10.72 -12.70 -8.09
N ILE A 72 -10.43 -13.52 -9.11
CA ILE A 72 -9.14 -13.49 -9.81
C ILE A 72 -8.86 -12.11 -10.42
N VAL A 73 -9.83 -11.52 -11.09
CA VAL A 73 -9.69 -10.20 -11.73
C VAL A 73 -9.71 -9.07 -10.69
N LYS A 74 -10.49 -9.22 -9.62
CA LYS A 74 -10.47 -8.33 -8.46
C LYS A 74 -9.08 -8.24 -7.86
N GLU A 75 -8.39 -9.38 -7.69
CA GLU A 75 -7.02 -9.41 -7.19
C GLU A 75 -6.04 -8.66 -8.12
N VAL A 76 -6.20 -8.78 -9.44
CA VAL A 76 -5.40 -8.04 -10.41
C VAL A 76 -5.57 -6.52 -10.22
N ALA A 77 -6.82 -6.03 -10.15
CA ALA A 77 -7.09 -4.62 -9.96
C ALA A 77 -6.51 -4.10 -8.63
N THR A 78 -6.71 -4.85 -7.54
CA THR A 78 -6.21 -4.48 -6.20
C THR A 78 -4.69 -4.41 -6.17
N LYS A 79 -3.98 -5.43 -6.67
CA LYS A 79 -2.51 -5.43 -6.73
C LYS A 79 -1.95 -4.30 -7.58
N THR A 80 -2.60 -3.97 -8.69
CA THR A 80 -2.17 -2.85 -9.54
C THR A 80 -2.32 -1.53 -8.79
N ASN A 81 -3.41 -1.34 -8.05
CA ASN A 81 -3.61 -0.16 -7.22
C ASN A 81 -2.57 -0.04 -6.12
N ASP A 82 -2.31 -1.13 -5.41
CA ASP A 82 -1.38 -1.15 -4.27
C ASP A 82 0.08 -0.83 -4.70
N VAL A 83 0.46 -1.23 -5.92
CA VAL A 83 1.83 -1.03 -6.43
C VAL A 83 1.98 0.28 -7.21
N ALA A 84 0.98 0.66 -8.02
CA ALA A 84 1.12 1.77 -8.97
C ALA A 84 0.11 2.91 -8.76
N GLY A 85 -1.00 2.69 -8.05
CA GLY A 85 -2.06 3.70 -7.87
C GLY A 85 -2.76 4.15 -9.16
N ASP A 86 -2.36 3.59 -10.31
CA ASP A 86 -2.90 3.91 -11.65
C ASP A 86 -2.97 2.64 -12.50
N GLY A 87 -3.75 2.70 -13.59
CA GLY A 87 -3.86 1.63 -14.58
C GLY A 87 -4.70 0.42 -14.14
N THR A 88 -5.46 0.50 -13.09
CA THR A 88 -6.30 -0.61 -12.56
C THR A 88 -7.30 -1.12 -13.58
N THR A 89 -7.98 -0.21 -14.30
CA THR A 89 -8.91 -0.56 -15.39
C THR A 89 -8.17 -1.18 -16.56
N THR A 90 -7.01 -0.66 -16.95
CA THR A 90 -6.17 -1.21 -18.02
C THR A 90 -5.72 -2.63 -17.68
N ALA A 91 -5.25 -2.87 -16.45
CA ALA A 91 -4.85 -4.19 -15.96
C ALA A 91 -6.01 -5.19 -15.98
N THR A 92 -7.22 -4.74 -15.62
CA THR A 92 -8.46 -5.53 -15.68
C THR A 92 -8.79 -5.95 -17.11
N VAL A 93 -8.69 -5.03 -18.08
CA VAL A 93 -8.93 -5.31 -19.51
C VAL A 93 -7.88 -6.28 -20.06
N LEU A 94 -6.60 -6.10 -19.72
CA LEU A 94 -5.53 -7.02 -20.11
C LEU A 94 -5.75 -8.42 -19.52
N ALA A 95 -6.11 -8.53 -18.25
CA ALA A 95 -6.40 -9.81 -17.60
C ALA A 95 -7.56 -10.55 -18.30
N GLN A 96 -8.66 -9.84 -18.59
CA GLN A 96 -9.77 -10.41 -19.35
C GLN A 96 -9.32 -10.94 -20.72
N ALA A 97 -8.54 -10.15 -21.46
CA ALA A 97 -8.08 -10.51 -22.79
C ALA A 97 -7.16 -11.75 -22.76
N ILE A 98 -6.21 -11.79 -21.81
CA ILE A 98 -5.29 -12.91 -21.64
C ILE A 98 -6.07 -14.20 -21.27
N ILE A 99 -6.99 -14.11 -20.32
CA ILE A 99 -7.80 -15.26 -19.88
C ILE A 99 -8.68 -15.77 -21.03
N ARG A 100 -9.38 -14.89 -21.73
CA ARG A 100 -10.25 -15.25 -22.87
C ARG A 100 -9.48 -15.95 -23.98
N GLU A 101 -8.35 -15.38 -24.43
CA GLU A 101 -7.53 -15.98 -25.48
C GLU A 101 -6.84 -17.27 -24.98
N GLY A 102 -6.42 -17.31 -23.72
CA GLY A 102 -5.86 -18.51 -23.10
C GLY A 102 -6.84 -19.67 -23.06
N LEU A 103 -8.07 -19.43 -22.58
CA LEU A 103 -9.12 -20.45 -22.50
C LEU A 103 -9.54 -20.97 -23.88
N ARG A 104 -9.60 -20.09 -24.90
CA ARG A 104 -9.87 -20.51 -26.30
C ARG A 104 -8.82 -21.50 -26.82
N ASN A 105 -7.53 -21.22 -26.57
CA ASN A 105 -6.46 -22.10 -27.04
C ASN A 105 -6.42 -23.43 -26.26
N VAL A 106 -6.71 -23.41 -24.94
CA VAL A 106 -6.85 -24.63 -24.13
C VAL A 106 -8.05 -25.47 -24.62
N ALA A 107 -9.18 -24.83 -24.91
CA ALA A 107 -10.35 -25.54 -25.48
C ALA A 107 -10.07 -26.14 -26.87
N ALA A 108 -9.18 -25.51 -27.66
CA ALA A 108 -8.71 -26.05 -28.94
C ALA A 108 -7.67 -27.19 -28.80
N GLY A 109 -7.31 -27.59 -27.57
CA GLY A 109 -6.42 -28.71 -27.28
C GLY A 109 -4.95 -28.36 -27.08
N SER A 110 -4.58 -27.08 -27.00
CA SER A 110 -3.22 -26.66 -26.71
C SER A 110 -2.80 -27.02 -25.27
N ASN A 111 -1.54 -27.41 -25.11
CA ASN A 111 -0.99 -27.74 -23.81
C ASN A 111 -0.81 -26.49 -22.94
N PRO A 112 -1.52 -26.36 -21.79
CA PRO A 112 -1.50 -25.16 -20.97
C PRO A 112 -0.12 -24.86 -20.38
N VAL A 113 0.74 -25.87 -20.19
CA VAL A 113 2.12 -25.66 -19.66
C VAL A 113 2.98 -24.94 -20.69
N LEU A 114 2.86 -25.33 -21.98
CA LEU A 114 3.61 -24.70 -23.07
C LEU A 114 3.06 -23.30 -23.37
N LEU A 115 1.72 -23.14 -23.36
CA LEU A 115 1.11 -21.81 -23.48
C LEU A 115 1.64 -20.86 -22.39
N ARG A 116 1.69 -21.30 -21.12
CA ARG A 116 2.19 -20.51 -20.01
C ARG A 116 3.65 -20.09 -20.19
N LYS A 117 4.51 -20.99 -20.70
CA LYS A 117 5.91 -20.67 -21.00
C LYS A 117 6.01 -19.55 -22.04
N GLY A 118 5.22 -19.65 -23.11
CA GLY A 118 5.18 -18.62 -24.16
C GLY A 118 4.65 -17.27 -23.64
N ILE A 119 3.57 -17.30 -22.84
CA ILE A 119 3.02 -16.11 -22.18
C ILE A 119 4.11 -15.43 -21.34
N ASN A 120 4.81 -16.16 -20.48
CA ASN A 120 5.83 -15.59 -19.61
C ASN A 120 6.96 -14.92 -20.41
N LYS A 121 7.47 -15.56 -21.47
CA LYS A 121 8.51 -14.98 -22.33
C LYS A 121 8.07 -13.67 -23.00
N ALA A 122 6.82 -13.64 -23.48
CA ALA A 122 6.26 -12.44 -24.10
C ALA A 122 6.03 -11.32 -23.07
N VAL A 123 5.59 -11.65 -21.85
CA VAL A 123 5.45 -10.69 -20.75
C VAL A 123 6.80 -10.10 -20.35
N GLU A 124 7.84 -10.91 -20.21
CA GLU A 124 9.20 -10.43 -19.92
C GLU A 124 9.72 -9.47 -20.99
N ALA A 125 9.43 -9.75 -22.27
CA ALA A 125 9.77 -8.87 -23.38
C ALA A 125 8.98 -7.56 -23.33
N ALA A 126 7.67 -7.62 -23.07
CA ALA A 126 6.81 -6.44 -22.94
C ALA A 126 7.24 -5.55 -21.78
N VAL A 127 7.55 -6.11 -20.62
CA VAL A 127 8.03 -5.35 -19.45
C VAL A 127 9.35 -4.65 -19.74
N ARG A 128 10.31 -5.33 -20.41
CA ARG A 128 11.57 -4.69 -20.81
C ARG A 128 11.33 -3.54 -21.78
N ALA A 129 10.55 -3.77 -22.82
CA ALA A 129 10.27 -2.74 -23.81
C ALA A 129 9.52 -1.52 -23.20
N LEU A 130 8.60 -1.74 -22.25
CA LEU A 130 7.95 -0.64 -21.50
C LEU A 130 8.95 0.15 -20.65
N LYS A 131 9.89 -0.53 -19.99
CA LYS A 131 10.94 0.15 -19.21
C LYS A 131 11.87 0.97 -20.12
N ASP A 132 12.21 0.47 -21.30
CA ASP A 132 13.03 1.17 -22.27
C ASP A 132 12.30 2.39 -22.88
N ASP A 133 10.96 2.34 -23.02
CA ASP A 133 10.12 3.46 -23.51
C ASP A 133 9.76 4.46 -22.40
N SER A 134 9.99 4.12 -21.13
CA SER A 134 9.64 4.97 -20.00
C SER A 134 10.51 6.23 -19.93
N ARG A 135 9.89 7.34 -19.48
CA ARG A 135 10.55 8.64 -19.29
C ARG A 135 10.58 8.98 -17.82
N THR A 136 11.76 9.24 -17.29
CA THR A 136 11.91 9.70 -15.91
C THR A 136 11.28 11.09 -15.72
N ILE A 137 10.68 11.33 -14.54
CA ILE A 137 10.17 12.62 -14.13
C ILE A 137 10.96 13.13 -12.93
N GLU A 138 11.46 14.38 -13.03
CA GLU A 138 12.30 14.96 -11.97
C GLU A 138 11.84 16.36 -11.56
N SER A 139 11.19 17.10 -12.48
CA SER A 139 10.76 18.46 -12.19
C SER A 139 9.46 18.48 -11.37
N LYS A 140 9.34 19.47 -10.49
CA LYS A 140 8.13 19.73 -9.71
C LYS A 140 6.88 19.85 -10.60
N ASP A 141 7.02 20.51 -11.76
CA ASP A 141 5.91 20.67 -12.70
C ASP A 141 5.47 19.34 -13.29
N SER A 142 6.42 18.46 -13.65
CA SER A 142 6.09 17.12 -14.15
C SER A 142 5.41 16.27 -13.08
N ILE A 143 5.89 16.33 -11.83
CA ILE A 143 5.27 15.65 -10.67
C ILE A 143 3.84 16.16 -10.46
N SER A 144 3.66 17.50 -10.47
CA SER A 144 2.34 18.12 -10.34
C SER A 144 1.37 17.70 -11.46
N GLN A 145 1.85 17.58 -12.71
CA GLN A 145 1.04 17.13 -13.84
C GLN A 145 0.59 15.67 -13.68
N VAL A 146 1.48 14.77 -13.26
CA VAL A 146 1.14 13.36 -13.02
C VAL A 146 0.08 13.26 -11.93
N ALA A 147 0.30 13.93 -10.81
CA ALA A 147 -0.64 13.94 -9.70
C ALA A 147 -2.00 14.56 -10.08
N ALA A 148 -1.99 15.65 -10.85
CA ALA A 148 -3.20 16.31 -11.34
C ALA A 148 -4.03 15.43 -12.29
N ILE A 149 -3.36 14.68 -13.18
CA ILE A 149 -4.03 13.74 -14.10
C ILE A 149 -4.67 12.61 -13.31
N SER A 150 -3.97 12.03 -12.34
CA SER A 150 -4.48 10.93 -11.52
C SER A 150 -5.64 11.39 -10.61
N ALA A 151 -5.50 12.56 -9.97
CA ALA A 151 -6.55 13.11 -9.13
C ALA A 151 -7.73 13.70 -9.91
N GLY A 152 -7.55 14.04 -11.20
CA GLY A 152 -8.51 14.83 -11.97
C GLY A 152 -8.67 16.27 -11.45
N ASP A 153 -7.67 16.79 -10.72
CA ASP A 153 -7.71 18.11 -10.06
C ASP A 153 -6.30 18.72 -9.98
N GLU A 154 -6.14 19.92 -10.54
CA GLU A 154 -4.86 20.63 -10.58
C GLU A 154 -4.38 21.12 -9.19
N GLU A 155 -5.31 21.44 -8.28
CA GLU A 155 -4.97 21.89 -6.93
C GLU A 155 -4.38 20.72 -6.12
N VAL A 156 -4.97 19.54 -6.25
CA VAL A 156 -4.45 18.30 -5.65
C VAL A 156 -3.08 17.99 -6.21
N GLY A 157 -2.88 18.14 -7.53
CA GLY A 157 -1.59 17.92 -8.16
C GLY A 157 -0.48 18.82 -7.59
N LYS A 158 -0.78 20.11 -7.39
CA LYS A 158 0.15 21.06 -6.77
C LYS A 158 0.46 20.69 -5.32
N LEU A 159 -0.56 20.34 -4.53
CA LEU A 159 -0.38 19.94 -3.13
C LEU A 159 0.55 18.73 -2.97
N ILE A 160 0.38 17.70 -3.80
CA ILE A 160 1.24 16.50 -3.79
C ILE A 160 2.67 16.87 -4.19
N ALA A 161 2.85 17.69 -5.24
CA ALA A 161 4.18 18.13 -5.67
C ALA A 161 4.87 18.98 -4.59
N ASP A 162 4.14 19.88 -3.91
CA ASP A 162 4.64 20.69 -2.82
C ASP A 162 5.02 19.79 -1.60
N ALA A 163 4.23 18.77 -1.32
CA ALA A 163 4.54 17.79 -0.27
C ALA A 163 5.85 17.05 -0.60
N MET A 164 5.99 16.52 -1.82
CA MET A 164 7.20 15.82 -2.26
C MET A 164 8.44 16.72 -2.27
N GLU A 165 8.30 18.00 -2.61
CA GLU A 165 9.41 18.96 -2.56
C GLU A 165 9.88 19.20 -1.12
N LYS A 166 8.94 19.29 -0.16
CA LYS A 166 9.26 19.54 1.25
C LYS A 166 9.94 18.37 1.94
N VAL A 167 9.50 17.14 1.69
CA VAL A 167 10.04 15.94 2.36
C VAL A 167 11.03 15.15 1.49
N GLY A 168 11.20 15.52 0.23
CA GLY A 168 12.06 14.81 -0.72
C GLY A 168 11.37 13.63 -1.40
N LYS A 169 12.05 13.02 -2.40
CA LYS A 169 11.51 11.93 -3.21
C LYS A 169 11.15 10.68 -2.38
N ASP A 170 11.98 10.37 -1.38
CA ASP A 170 11.81 9.24 -0.47
C ASP A 170 11.07 9.62 0.82
N GLY A 171 10.58 10.86 0.90
CA GLY A 171 9.91 11.39 2.07
C GLY A 171 8.53 10.81 2.31
N VAL A 172 8.12 10.77 3.56
CA VAL A 172 6.81 10.23 3.96
C VAL A 172 5.75 11.30 3.77
N ILE A 173 4.70 10.94 3.04
CA ILE A 173 3.49 11.77 2.87
C ILE A 173 2.29 10.92 3.32
N THR A 174 1.50 11.48 4.21
CA THR A 174 0.23 10.86 4.67
C THR A 174 -0.95 11.75 4.31
N ILE A 175 -2.09 11.11 4.14
CA ILE A 175 -3.35 11.82 3.86
C ILE A 175 -4.31 11.53 5.00
N GLU A 176 -4.69 12.58 5.71
CA GLU A 176 -5.56 12.52 6.88
C GLU A 176 -6.84 13.31 6.65
N GLU A 177 -7.84 13.09 7.49
CA GLU A 177 -9.11 13.80 7.43
C GLU A 177 -9.00 15.08 8.25
N SER A 178 -9.28 16.22 7.62
CA SER A 178 -9.35 17.50 8.31
C SER A 178 -10.68 17.65 9.04
N LYS A 179 -10.64 18.35 10.17
CA LYS A 179 -11.86 18.82 10.85
C LYS A 179 -12.42 20.11 10.24
N SER A 180 -11.69 20.71 9.29
CA SER A 180 -12.08 21.93 8.57
C SER A 180 -12.56 21.60 7.15
N MET A 181 -13.18 22.60 6.50
CA MET A 181 -13.60 22.48 5.11
C MET A 181 -12.42 22.62 4.12
N ASN A 182 -11.29 23.13 4.57
CA ASN A 182 -10.14 23.41 3.73
C ASN A 182 -9.14 22.26 3.76
N THR A 183 -8.54 21.97 2.62
CA THR A 183 -7.41 21.06 2.51
C THR A 183 -6.11 21.82 2.79
N THR A 184 -5.27 21.29 3.68
CA THR A 184 -4.02 21.92 4.10
C THR A 184 -2.84 20.95 3.96
N LEU A 185 -1.63 21.49 3.81
CA LEU A 185 -0.38 20.74 3.80
C LEU A 185 0.52 21.25 4.92
N GLU A 186 0.82 20.37 5.85
CA GLU A 186 1.77 20.64 6.94
C GLU A 186 2.92 19.63 6.92
N VAL A 187 4.09 20.04 7.39
CA VAL A 187 5.21 19.13 7.65
C VAL A 187 5.40 19.07 9.15
N VAL A 188 5.28 17.88 9.68
CA VAL A 188 5.34 17.61 11.12
C VAL A 188 6.48 16.66 11.47
N GLU A 189 6.88 16.66 12.73
CA GLU A 189 7.83 15.68 13.25
C GLU A 189 7.24 14.27 13.10
N GLY A 190 8.00 13.35 12.50
CA GLY A 190 7.49 12.01 12.26
C GLY A 190 8.52 11.09 11.64
N MET A 191 8.21 9.81 11.59
CA MET A 191 9.13 8.79 11.10
C MET A 191 8.38 7.61 10.51
N GLN A 192 8.93 7.01 9.44
CA GLN A 192 8.50 5.71 8.94
C GLN A 192 9.59 4.66 9.18
N PHE A 193 9.17 3.42 9.49
CA PHE A 193 10.05 2.26 9.52
C PHE A 193 9.37 1.01 8.93
N ASP A 194 10.21 0.11 8.38
CA ASP A 194 9.79 -1.04 7.60
C ASP A 194 9.41 -2.23 8.49
N ARG A 195 8.38 -2.06 9.30
CA ARG A 195 7.74 -3.11 10.11
C ARG A 195 6.25 -2.83 10.21
N GLY A 196 5.44 -3.80 9.85
CA GLY A 196 4.00 -3.73 9.95
C GLY A 196 3.46 -4.50 11.16
N TYR A 197 2.15 -4.60 11.24
CA TYR A 197 1.46 -5.29 12.33
C TYR A 197 1.77 -6.78 12.37
N LEU A 198 1.83 -7.36 13.57
CA LEU A 198 2.12 -8.78 13.79
C LEU A 198 0.97 -9.71 13.42
N SER A 199 -0.25 -9.20 13.35
CA SER A 199 -1.43 -9.96 12.99
C SER A 199 -2.40 -9.10 12.18
N SER A 200 -2.94 -9.65 11.10
CA SER A 200 -3.96 -8.99 10.28
C SER A 200 -5.23 -8.62 11.07
N TYR A 201 -5.52 -9.36 12.14
CA TYR A 201 -6.63 -9.03 13.05
C TYR A 201 -6.41 -7.74 13.84
N MET A 202 -5.22 -7.15 13.78
CA MET A 202 -4.90 -5.84 14.37
C MET A 202 -5.24 -4.67 13.44
N ALA A 203 -5.60 -4.91 12.18
CA ALA A 203 -6.10 -3.85 11.30
C ALA A 203 -7.39 -3.23 11.86
N THR A 204 -7.53 -1.91 11.73
CA THR A 204 -8.76 -1.17 12.06
C THR A 204 -9.64 -0.99 10.83
N ASP A 205 -9.02 -0.93 9.66
CA ASP A 205 -9.67 -0.95 8.36
C ASP A 205 -9.33 -2.27 7.66
N MET A 206 -10.32 -3.15 7.58
CA MET A 206 -10.15 -4.49 6.99
C MET A 206 -10.18 -4.46 5.46
N GLU A 207 -10.70 -3.40 4.84
CA GLU A 207 -10.72 -3.27 3.38
C GLU A 207 -9.34 -2.85 2.86
N LYS A 208 -8.70 -1.92 3.55
CA LYS A 208 -7.34 -1.44 3.24
C LYS A 208 -6.25 -2.27 3.92
N MET A 209 -6.61 -3.18 4.83
CA MET A 209 -5.65 -3.92 5.66
C MET A 209 -4.68 -2.99 6.39
N GLU A 210 -5.20 -1.89 6.96
CA GLU A 210 -4.45 -0.87 7.68
C GLU A 210 -4.96 -0.72 9.12
N ALA A 211 -4.08 -0.34 10.03
CA ALA A 211 -4.45 0.09 11.37
C ALA A 211 -4.12 1.58 11.53
N ASN A 212 -5.14 2.37 11.87
CA ASN A 212 -5.03 3.80 12.09
C ASN A 212 -5.35 4.13 13.55
N LEU A 213 -4.33 4.50 14.33
CA LEU A 213 -4.46 4.85 15.73
C LEU A 213 -4.40 6.36 15.89
N GLN A 214 -5.45 6.96 16.43
CA GLN A 214 -5.49 8.39 16.78
C GLN A 214 -5.11 8.58 18.24
N GLU A 215 -4.20 9.51 18.51
CA GLU A 215 -3.66 9.85 19.83
C GLU A 215 -3.18 8.62 20.65
N PRO A 216 -2.44 7.68 20.05
CA PRO A 216 -2.02 6.47 20.76
C PRO A 216 -0.94 6.74 21.79
N LEU A 217 -0.87 5.85 22.78
CA LEU A 217 0.31 5.64 23.61
C LEU A 217 1.23 4.64 22.90
N ILE A 218 2.55 4.75 23.12
CA ILE A 218 3.54 3.92 22.43
C ILE A 218 4.43 3.27 23.48
N LEU A 219 4.35 1.94 23.62
CA LEU A 219 5.25 1.15 24.44
C LEU A 219 6.45 0.73 23.59
N ILE A 220 7.65 1.08 24.00
CA ILE A 220 8.89 0.82 23.26
C ILE A 220 9.81 -0.06 24.09
N THR A 221 10.18 -1.24 23.58
CA THR A 221 11.08 -2.16 24.28
C THR A 221 11.96 -2.94 23.30
N ASP A 222 13.17 -3.26 23.72
CA ASP A 222 14.10 -4.15 23.01
C ASP A 222 13.89 -5.62 23.39
N LYS A 223 12.98 -5.90 24.34
CA LYS A 223 12.66 -7.26 24.79
C LYS A 223 11.62 -7.93 23.90
N LYS A 224 11.58 -9.25 24.00
CA LYS A 224 10.43 -10.06 23.52
C LYS A 224 9.37 -10.12 24.60
N ILE A 225 8.12 -9.96 24.20
CA ILE A 225 6.97 -10.10 25.09
C ILE A 225 6.37 -11.50 24.88
N ASN A 226 6.68 -12.42 25.77
CA ASN A 226 6.22 -13.80 25.66
C ASN A 226 4.90 -14.02 26.42
N ASN A 227 4.75 -13.34 27.55
CA ASN A 227 3.60 -13.47 28.43
C ASN A 227 2.96 -12.10 28.67
N ILE A 228 1.63 -12.03 28.57
CA ILE A 228 0.86 -10.82 28.81
C ILE A 228 1.06 -10.24 30.22
N GLN A 229 1.39 -11.09 31.18
CA GLN A 229 1.64 -10.70 32.58
C GLN A 229 2.82 -9.71 32.72
N GLU A 230 3.73 -9.69 31.76
CA GLU A 230 4.88 -8.79 31.76
C GLU A 230 4.49 -7.32 31.55
N ILE A 231 3.39 -7.09 30.81
CA ILE A 231 2.88 -5.75 30.48
C ILE A 231 1.51 -5.47 31.09
N LEU A 232 0.96 -6.41 31.88
CA LEU A 232 -0.39 -6.30 32.43
C LEU A 232 -0.60 -5.02 33.25
N PRO A 233 0.34 -4.61 34.15
CA PRO A 233 0.14 -3.41 34.97
C PRO A 233 -0.05 -2.12 34.15
N VAL A 234 0.70 -1.98 33.05
CA VAL A 234 0.56 -0.80 32.17
C VAL A 234 -0.67 -0.92 31.28
N LEU A 235 -1.04 -2.13 30.81
CA LEU A 235 -2.25 -2.35 30.03
C LEU A 235 -3.51 -1.99 30.81
N GLU A 236 -3.61 -2.37 32.09
CA GLU A 236 -4.76 -2.03 32.93
C GLU A 236 -4.95 -0.51 33.03
N GLN A 237 -3.88 0.25 33.20
CA GLN A 237 -3.93 1.71 33.27
C GLN A 237 -4.39 2.32 31.92
N ILE A 238 -3.92 1.77 30.78
CA ILE A 238 -4.26 2.24 29.44
C ILE A 238 -5.76 1.96 29.18
N VAL A 239 -6.24 0.76 29.51
CA VAL A 239 -7.65 0.37 29.34
C VAL A 239 -8.55 1.23 30.20
N GLN A 240 -8.19 1.52 31.47
CA GLN A 240 -8.96 2.39 32.35
C GLN A 240 -9.10 3.81 31.78
N GLN A 241 -8.10 4.30 31.04
CA GLN A 241 -8.13 5.62 30.40
C GLN A 241 -8.80 5.60 29.00
N GLY A 242 -9.20 4.45 28.49
CA GLY A 242 -9.77 4.31 27.14
C GLY A 242 -8.81 4.71 26.02
N ARG A 243 -7.49 4.62 26.26
CA ARG A 243 -6.46 5.04 25.29
C ARG A 243 -6.10 3.89 24.35
N LYS A 244 -5.66 4.26 23.15
CA LYS A 244 -5.14 3.32 22.14
C LYS A 244 -3.66 3.04 22.41
N LEU A 245 -3.17 1.87 22.02
CA LEU A 245 -1.78 1.46 22.27
C LEU A 245 -1.11 0.92 21.02
N LEU A 246 0.08 1.43 20.72
CA LEU A 246 1.05 0.77 19.86
C LEU A 246 2.12 0.12 20.73
N ILE A 247 2.42 -1.16 20.50
CA ILE A 247 3.54 -1.87 21.10
C ILE A 247 4.63 -2.05 20.05
N ILE A 248 5.82 -1.54 20.32
CA ILE A 248 7.04 -1.75 19.52
C ILE A 248 7.98 -2.59 20.37
N ALA A 249 8.15 -3.86 20.02
CA ALA A 249 8.95 -4.82 20.76
C ALA A 249 9.86 -5.62 19.82
N GLU A 250 10.90 -6.29 20.34
CA GLU A 250 11.66 -7.22 19.51
C GLU A 250 10.77 -8.26 18.86
N ASP A 251 9.87 -8.85 19.62
CA ASP A 251 8.77 -9.69 19.15
C ASP A 251 7.65 -9.72 20.18
N VAL A 252 6.42 -10.09 19.76
CA VAL A 252 5.33 -10.42 20.68
C VAL A 252 4.88 -11.82 20.30
N GLU A 253 5.17 -12.78 21.19
CA GLU A 253 4.99 -14.18 20.86
C GLU A 253 3.59 -14.74 21.26
N SER A 254 3.26 -15.81 20.64
CA SER A 254 2.07 -16.65 20.66
C SER A 254 0.98 -16.33 21.71
N GLU A 255 1.26 -16.46 23.00
CA GLU A 255 0.26 -16.29 24.06
C GLU A 255 -0.09 -14.81 24.28
N ALA A 256 0.92 -13.95 24.34
CA ALA A 256 0.72 -12.52 24.50
C ALA A 256 0.00 -11.94 23.29
N LEU A 257 0.45 -12.29 22.06
CA LEU A 257 -0.17 -11.82 20.83
C LEU A 257 -1.64 -12.30 20.72
N ALA A 258 -1.92 -13.57 21.00
CA ALA A 258 -3.27 -14.10 20.97
C ALA A 258 -4.20 -13.36 21.95
N THR A 259 -3.71 -13.09 23.16
CA THR A 259 -4.46 -12.35 24.18
C THR A 259 -4.77 -10.93 23.75
N LEU A 260 -3.80 -10.21 23.17
CA LEU A 260 -4.00 -8.85 22.64
C LEU A 260 -5.03 -8.85 21.49
N VAL A 261 -4.92 -9.79 20.55
CA VAL A 261 -5.86 -9.92 19.42
C VAL A 261 -7.27 -10.21 19.91
N VAL A 262 -7.45 -11.16 20.85
CA VAL A 262 -8.78 -11.50 21.39
C VAL A 262 -9.42 -10.31 22.09
N ASN A 263 -8.67 -9.54 22.88
CA ASN A 263 -9.18 -8.36 23.57
C ASN A 263 -9.56 -7.24 22.59
N LYS A 264 -8.77 -7.03 21.55
CA LYS A 264 -9.11 -6.09 20.49
C LYS A 264 -10.39 -6.51 19.77
N LEU A 265 -10.53 -7.78 19.36
CA LEU A 265 -11.74 -8.28 18.69
C LEU A 265 -12.99 -8.19 19.55
N ARG A 266 -12.84 -8.29 20.87
CA ARG A 266 -13.93 -8.06 21.85
C ARG A 266 -14.25 -6.56 22.05
N GLY A 267 -13.46 -5.67 21.47
CA GLY A 267 -13.63 -4.23 21.66
C GLY A 267 -13.23 -3.72 23.05
N THR A 268 -12.47 -4.50 23.82
CA THR A 268 -12.02 -4.13 25.17
C THR A 268 -11.06 -2.93 25.12
N PHE A 269 -10.12 -2.94 24.17
CA PHE A 269 -9.25 -1.81 23.88
C PHE A 269 -8.60 -1.95 22.48
N GLU A 270 -8.15 -0.84 21.94
CA GLU A 270 -7.53 -0.78 20.63
C GLU A 270 -6.02 -0.86 20.77
N VAL A 271 -5.44 -1.95 20.27
CA VAL A 271 -4.01 -2.23 20.35
C VAL A 271 -3.48 -2.77 19.04
N VAL A 272 -2.28 -2.33 18.68
CA VAL A 272 -1.50 -2.88 17.58
C VAL A 272 -0.09 -3.19 18.10
N ALA A 273 0.46 -4.32 17.70
CA ALA A 273 1.83 -4.70 17.99
C ALA A 273 2.63 -4.83 16.69
N VAL A 274 3.85 -4.27 16.69
CA VAL A 274 4.80 -4.30 15.59
C VAL A 274 6.17 -4.75 16.09
N LYS A 275 6.98 -5.34 15.19
CA LYS A 275 8.37 -5.62 15.53
C LYS A 275 9.22 -4.37 15.51
N ALA A 276 10.16 -4.29 16.42
CA ALA A 276 11.19 -3.26 16.42
C ALA A 276 12.01 -3.28 15.12
N PRO A 277 12.30 -2.13 14.50
CA PRO A 277 13.10 -2.06 13.29
C PRO A 277 14.57 -2.37 13.57
N GLY A 278 15.25 -2.98 12.61
CA GLY A 278 16.66 -3.33 12.69
C GLY A 278 16.96 -4.58 13.54
N PHE A 279 18.25 -4.84 13.74
CA PHE A 279 18.77 -5.99 14.50
C PHE A 279 19.98 -5.55 15.35
N GLY A 280 20.19 -6.21 16.51
CA GLY A 280 21.32 -5.92 17.39
C GLY A 280 21.39 -4.46 17.83
N ASP A 281 22.58 -3.87 17.82
CA ASP A 281 22.83 -2.48 18.26
C ASP A 281 22.08 -1.45 17.40
N ARG A 282 21.84 -1.75 16.12
CA ARG A 282 21.02 -0.90 15.24
C ARG A 282 19.57 -0.84 15.71
N ARG A 283 19.00 -1.96 16.16
CA ARG A 283 17.64 -1.99 16.73
C ARG A 283 17.57 -1.05 17.93
N LYS A 284 18.52 -1.12 18.85
CA LYS A 284 18.58 -0.25 20.04
C LYS A 284 18.62 1.21 19.62
N ALA A 285 19.51 1.55 18.71
CA ALA A 285 19.64 2.91 18.22
C ALA A 285 18.36 3.44 17.54
N MET A 286 17.66 2.61 16.78
CA MET A 286 16.38 2.98 16.16
C MET A 286 15.26 3.09 17.19
N LEU A 287 15.21 2.23 18.20
CA LEU A 287 14.24 2.35 19.30
C LEU A 287 14.46 3.65 20.10
N GLU A 288 15.71 4.06 20.33
CA GLU A 288 16.02 5.35 20.94
C GLU A 288 15.58 6.52 20.05
N ASP A 289 15.78 6.44 18.73
CA ASP A 289 15.31 7.47 17.80
C ASP A 289 13.78 7.63 17.87
N ILE A 290 13.05 6.51 17.93
CA ILE A 290 11.59 6.50 18.10
C ILE A 290 11.19 7.06 19.46
N ALA A 291 11.90 6.70 20.53
CA ALA A 291 11.64 7.20 21.87
C ALA A 291 11.83 8.72 21.97
N VAL A 292 12.92 9.25 21.42
CA VAL A 292 13.16 10.70 21.35
C VAL A 292 12.08 11.40 20.53
N LEU A 293 11.70 10.85 19.37
CA LEU A 293 10.65 11.41 18.51
C LEU A 293 9.30 11.49 19.22
N THR A 294 8.96 10.48 20.01
CA THR A 294 7.62 10.33 20.61
C THR A 294 7.55 10.81 22.07
N GLY A 295 8.68 11.25 22.64
CA GLY A 295 8.79 11.68 24.03
C GLY A 295 8.62 10.53 25.03
N GLY A 296 8.90 9.29 24.60
CA GLY A 296 8.89 8.10 25.45
C GLY A 296 10.28 7.67 25.89
N GLN A 297 10.33 6.48 26.51
CA GLN A 297 11.57 5.84 26.92
C GLN A 297 11.61 4.41 26.39
N VAL A 298 12.82 3.93 26.05
CA VAL A 298 13.03 2.52 25.72
C VAL A 298 13.09 1.72 27.02
N ILE A 299 12.17 0.79 27.19
CA ILE A 299 12.17 -0.11 28.35
C ILE A 299 13.08 -1.28 28.04
N SER A 300 14.27 -1.28 28.67
CA SER A 300 15.34 -2.25 28.45
C SER A 300 16.04 -2.59 29.76
N GLU A 301 16.49 -3.82 29.90
CA GLU A 301 17.31 -4.24 31.06
C GLU A 301 18.65 -3.49 31.14
N GLU A 302 19.21 -3.08 30.01
CA GLU A 302 20.48 -2.35 29.97
C GLU A 302 20.39 -0.97 30.64
N VAL A 303 19.20 -0.35 30.60
CA VAL A 303 18.94 0.91 31.30
C VAL A 303 18.30 0.70 32.69
N GLY A 304 18.18 -0.57 33.11
CA GLY A 304 17.65 -0.92 34.42
C GLY A 304 16.11 -0.85 34.52
N LEU A 305 15.39 -0.87 33.40
CA LEU A 305 13.94 -0.80 33.36
C LEU A 305 13.34 -2.19 33.07
N ASP A 306 12.33 -2.60 33.84
CA ASP A 306 11.56 -3.80 33.60
C ASP A 306 10.17 -3.46 33.04
N LEU A 307 9.67 -4.30 32.11
CA LEU A 307 8.33 -4.15 31.55
C LEU A 307 7.22 -4.17 32.61
N LYS A 308 7.42 -4.90 33.70
CA LYS A 308 6.47 -4.98 34.82
C LYS A 308 6.36 -3.66 35.61
N GLU A 309 7.40 -2.85 35.54
CA GLU A 309 7.48 -1.55 36.21
C GLU A 309 7.17 -0.39 35.24
N ALA A 310 6.70 -0.73 34.02
CA ALA A 310 6.34 0.28 33.03
C ALA A 310 5.17 1.16 33.51
N GLU A 311 5.39 2.47 33.46
CA GLU A 311 4.38 3.48 33.80
C GLU A 311 3.95 4.26 32.56
N LEU A 312 2.77 4.88 32.63
CA LEU A 312 2.25 5.72 31.53
C LEU A 312 3.16 6.90 31.17
N SER A 313 3.94 7.38 32.12
CA SER A 313 4.92 8.46 31.95
C SER A 313 6.10 8.07 31.05
N MET A 314 6.39 6.78 30.93
CA MET A 314 7.48 6.23 30.11
C MET A 314 7.03 5.99 28.66
N LEU A 315 5.71 6.02 28.39
CA LEU A 315 5.17 5.74 27.08
C LEU A 315 5.29 6.96 26.15
N GLY A 316 5.70 6.70 24.91
CA GLY A 316 5.69 7.69 23.86
C GLY A 316 4.26 8.05 23.42
N ARG A 317 4.12 9.18 22.71
CA ARG A 317 2.85 9.68 22.19
C ARG A 317 3.04 10.22 20.77
N ALA A 318 1.98 10.18 19.99
CA ALA A 318 1.92 10.79 18.67
C ALA A 318 0.48 11.27 18.39
N SER A 319 0.29 12.17 17.41
CA SER A 319 -1.04 12.56 16.98
C SER A 319 -1.77 11.42 16.27
N SER A 320 -1.08 10.75 15.35
CA SER A 320 -1.60 9.55 14.69
C SER A 320 -0.50 8.55 14.36
N ILE A 321 -0.89 7.29 14.19
CA ILE A 321 0.01 6.24 13.68
C ILE A 321 -0.76 5.42 12.66
N LYS A 322 -0.16 5.29 11.46
CA LYS A 322 -0.65 4.45 10.39
C LYS A 322 0.24 3.20 10.26
N ILE A 323 -0.36 2.02 10.37
CA ILE A 323 0.36 0.75 10.27
C ILE A 323 -0.26 -0.08 9.13
N THR A 324 0.59 -0.51 8.20
CA THR A 324 0.23 -1.45 7.13
C THR A 324 0.82 -2.84 7.45
N LYS A 325 0.74 -3.76 6.52
CA LYS A 325 1.39 -5.07 6.63
C LYS A 325 2.92 -4.97 6.71
N GLU A 326 3.51 -3.94 6.12
CA GLU A 326 4.96 -3.83 5.93
C GLU A 326 5.57 -2.63 6.65
N ASN A 327 4.81 -1.56 6.86
CA ASN A 327 5.32 -0.28 7.33
C ASN A 327 4.52 0.26 8.51
N THR A 328 5.21 1.03 9.36
CA THR A 328 4.63 1.85 10.42
C THR A 328 5.07 3.30 10.23
N VAL A 329 4.11 4.23 10.18
CA VAL A 329 4.32 5.67 10.07
C VAL A 329 3.83 6.34 11.36
N ILE A 330 4.72 7.02 12.06
CA ILE A 330 4.42 7.84 13.23
C ILE A 330 4.32 9.29 12.76
N VAL A 331 3.20 9.95 13.03
CA VAL A 331 2.92 11.31 12.60
C VAL A 331 2.81 12.22 13.83
N ASN A 332 3.53 13.32 13.81
CA ASN A 332 3.55 14.33 14.86
C ASN A 332 3.81 13.72 16.24
N GLY A 333 5.02 13.17 16.41
CA GLY A 333 5.49 12.66 17.71
C GLY A 333 5.58 13.76 18.75
N ALA A 334 5.26 13.43 20.00
CA ALA A 334 5.23 14.39 21.11
C ALA A 334 6.62 14.62 21.76
N GLY A 335 7.71 14.27 21.08
CA GLY A 335 9.08 14.50 21.55
C GLY A 335 9.43 15.98 21.64
N ASP A 336 10.39 16.29 22.51
CA ASP A 336 10.93 17.65 22.61
C ASP A 336 11.79 17.95 21.37
N LYS A 337 11.51 19.08 20.69
CA LYS A 337 12.21 19.48 19.47
C LYS A 337 13.73 19.58 19.67
N LYS A 338 14.16 20.10 20.81
CA LYS A 338 15.57 20.21 21.12
C LYS A 338 16.23 18.85 21.27
N ALA A 339 15.54 17.88 21.91
CA ALA A 339 16.04 16.51 22.03
C ALA A 339 16.17 15.84 20.67
N ILE A 340 15.22 16.09 19.73
CA ILE A 340 15.28 15.61 18.36
C ILE A 340 16.47 16.24 17.62
N GLU A 341 16.65 17.55 17.70
CA GLU A 341 17.79 18.28 17.10
C GLU A 341 19.13 17.77 17.63
N ASP A 342 19.24 17.58 18.95
CA ASP A 342 20.45 17.03 19.59
C ASP A 342 20.73 15.60 19.10
N ARG A 343 19.70 14.78 18.93
CA ARG A 343 19.82 13.43 18.39
C ARG A 343 20.26 13.44 16.92
N VAL A 344 19.72 14.31 16.10
CA VAL A 344 20.15 14.53 14.70
C VAL A 344 21.61 14.95 14.64
N ALA A 345 22.04 15.89 15.51
CA ALA A 345 23.41 16.32 15.59
C ALA A 345 24.38 15.20 16.01
N LEU A 346 23.93 14.31 16.92
CA LEU A 346 24.69 13.12 17.33
C LEU A 346 24.90 12.15 16.14
N ILE A 347 23.84 11.85 15.38
CA ILE A 347 23.93 10.96 14.22
C ILE A 347 24.88 11.55 13.17
N LYS A 348 24.81 12.86 12.89
CA LYS A 348 25.73 13.55 11.96
C LYS A 348 27.19 13.40 12.39
N ARG A 349 27.51 13.58 13.68
CA ARG A 349 28.86 13.36 14.19
C ARG A 349 29.33 11.93 14.02
N GLN A 350 28.47 10.95 14.32
CA GLN A 350 28.77 9.53 14.09
C GLN A 350 29.08 9.22 12.62
N MET A 351 28.36 9.89 11.68
CA MET A 351 28.65 9.77 10.24
C MET A 351 30.02 10.31 9.84
N GLU A 352 30.48 11.40 10.49
CA GLU A 352 31.79 11.99 10.23
C GLU A 352 32.92 11.13 10.83
N GLU A 353 32.70 10.51 11.98
CA GLU A 353 33.68 9.70 12.69
C GLU A 353 33.85 8.28 12.13
N THR A 354 32.80 7.73 11.48
CA THR A 354 32.86 6.36 10.95
C THR A 354 33.75 6.24 9.71
N THR A 355 34.57 5.21 9.69
CA THR A 355 35.41 4.84 8.55
C THR A 355 34.79 3.78 7.66
N SER A 356 33.66 3.18 8.06
CA SER A 356 32.92 2.16 7.34
C SER A 356 31.88 2.82 6.43
N ASP A 357 31.98 2.59 5.12
CA ASP A 357 31.00 3.10 4.15
C ASP A 357 29.59 2.52 4.40
N PHE A 358 29.52 1.25 4.83
CA PHE A 358 28.28 0.59 5.17
C PHE A 358 27.61 1.22 6.42
N ASP A 359 28.37 1.52 7.46
CA ASP A 359 27.84 2.16 8.65
C ASP A 359 27.44 3.62 8.37
N ARG A 360 28.19 4.31 7.53
CA ARG A 360 27.85 5.65 7.06
C ARG A 360 26.52 5.66 6.31
N GLU A 361 26.28 4.72 5.39
CA GLU A 361 25.01 4.56 4.70
C GLU A 361 23.86 4.33 5.68
N LYS A 362 24.02 3.46 6.67
CA LYS A 362 22.99 3.17 7.67
C LYS A 362 22.73 4.34 8.64
N LEU A 363 23.73 5.11 8.96
CA LEU A 363 23.56 6.35 9.72
C LEU A 363 22.84 7.42 8.88
N GLN A 364 23.12 7.47 7.57
CA GLN A 364 22.43 8.37 6.65
C GLN A 364 20.95 8.02 6.52
N GLU A 365 20.59 6.72 6.43
CA GLU A 365 19.20 6.28 6.46
C GLU A 365 18.48 6.71 7.74
N ARG A 366 19.11 6.51 8.89
CA ARG A 366 18.54 6.94 10.18
C ARG A 366 18.36 8.46 10.26
N LEU A 367 19.36 9.20 9.79
CA LEU A 367 19.32 10.66 9.74
C LEU A 367 18.14 11.12 8.87
N ALA A 368 17.98 10.55 7.68
CA ALA A 368 16.89 10.89 6.76
C ALA A 368 15.52 10.61 7.39
N LYS A 369 15.37 9.46 8.06
CA LYS A 369 14.11 9.07 8.74
C LYS A 369 13.76 10.01 9.91
N LEU A 370 14.74 10.49 10.67
CA LEU A 370 14.49 11.35 11.83
C LEU A 370 14.36 12.83 11.46
N SER A 371 15.11 13.30 10.47
CA SER A 371 15.15 14.72 10.09
C SER A 371 14.20 15.10 8.95
N GLY A 372 13.69 14.13 8.19
CA GLY A 372 12.85 14.37 7.03
C GLY A 372 11.43 14.80 7.38
N GLY A 373 10.96 14.47 8.58
CA GLY A 373 9.57 14.70 8.97
C GLY A 373 8.56 13.88 8.15
N VAL A 374 7.30 14.19 8.33
CA VAL A 374 6.17 13.63 7.57
C VAL A 374 5.36 14.79 7.02
N ALA A 375 5.13 14.81 5.70
CA ALA A 375 4.17 15.74 5.11
C ALA A 375 2.77 15.17 5.31
N VAL A 376 1.90 15.94 5.97
CA VAL A 376 0.50 15.58 6.21
C VAL A 376 -0.37 16.43 5.32
N ILE A 377 -1.11 15.80 4.42
CA ILE A 377 -2.18 16.45 3.65
C ILE A 377 -3.49 16.21 4.40
N GLU A 378 -3.98 17.21 5.08
CA GLU A 378 -5.27 17.18 5.75
C GLU A 378 -6.37 17.54 4.75
N VAL A 379 -7.21 16.57 4.39
CA VAL A 379 -8.27 16.74 3.39
C VAL A 379 -9.52 17.30 4.04
N GLY A 380 -9.99 18.44 3.55
CA GLY A 380 -11.24 19.05 3.96
C GLY A 380 -12.36 18.89 2.94
N ALA A 381 -13.61 18.76 3.42
CA ALA A 381 -14.80 18.75 2.58
C ALA A 381 -16.04 19.19 3.38
N ALA A 382 -17.13 19.51 2.65
CA ALA A 382 -18.38 19.94 3.27
C ALA A 382 -19.20 18.78 3.84
N THR A 383 -19.03 17.56 3.32
CA THR A 383 -19.77 16.37 3.74
C THR A 383 -18.83 15.19 3.93
N GLU A 384 -19.22 14.23 4.78
CA GLU A 384 -18.43 13.01 5.04
C GLU A 384 -18.23 12.17 3.77
N THR A 385 -19.23 12.09 2.90
CA THR A 385 -19.15 11.35 1.63
C THR A 385 -18.12 11.98 0.69
N GLU A 386 -18.15 13.31 0.55
CA GLU A 386 -17.18 14.06 -0.25
C GLU A 386 -15.76 13.94 0.32
N LEU A 387 -15.65 13.99 1.66
CA LEU A 387 -14.38 13.84 2.35
C LEU A 387 -13.72 12.49 2.03
N LYS A 388 -14.47 11.41 2.14
CA LYS A 388 -14.00 10.05 1.83
C LYS A 388 -13.59 9.93 0.36
N GLU A 389 -14.40 10.47 -0.56
CA GLU A 389 -14.08 10.43 -1.99
C GLU A 389 -12.81 11.21 -2.32
N ARG A 390 -12.67 12.44 -1.80
CA ARG A 390 -11.48 13.28 -1.99
C ARG A 390 -10.23 12.62 -1.43
N LYS A 391 -10.34 12.03 -0.23
CA LYS A 391 -9.23 11.31 0.42
C LYS A 391 -8.75 10.14 -0.43
N LEU A 392 -9.66 9.28 -0.89
CA LEU A 392 -9.33 8.14 -1.75
C LEU A 392 -8.64 8.59 -3.04
N ARG A 393 -9.18 9.62 -3.70
CA ARG A 393 -8.61 10.19 -4.92
C ARG A 393 -7.21 10.75 -4.71
N MET A 394 -6.96 11.41 -3.57
CA MET A 394 -5.62 11.89 -3.22
C MET A 394 -4.64 10.75 -2.90
N GLU A 395 -5.09 9.70 -2.22
CA GLU A 395 -4.29 8.50 -1.94
C GLU A 395 -3.84 7.84 -3.26
N ASP A 396 -4.75 7.66 -4.21
CA ASP A 396 -4.44 7.10 -5.52
C ASP A 396 -3.47 8.00 -6.31
N ALA A 397 -3.70 9.32 -6.31
CA ALA A 397 -2.81 10.27 -6.95
C ALA A 397 -1.40 10.29 -6.32
N LEU A 398 -1.29 10.17 -5.01
CA LEU A 398 -0.01 10.08 -4.31
C LEU A 398 0.74 8.79 -4.70
N ASN A 399 0.05 7.65 -4.71
CA ASN A 399 0.63 6.36 -5.09
C ASN A 399 1.09 6.38 -6.56
N ALA A 400 0.25 6.88 -7.47
CA ALA A 400 0.61 7.04 -8.88
C ALA A 400 1.83 7.96 -9.07
N THR A 401 1.90 9.04 -8.30
CA THR A 401 3.01 9.99 -8.37
C THR A 401 4.31 9.38 -7.87
N ARG A 402 4.27 8.61 -6.77
CA ARG A 402 5.43 7.88 -6.26
C ARG A 402 5.94 6.86 -7.28
N ALA A 403 5.06 6.02 -7.81
CA ALA A 403 5.41 5.04 -8.84
C ALA A 403 6.01 5.72 -10.08
N ALA A 404 5.48 6.86 -10.50
CA ALA A 404 5.98 7.62 -11.63
C ALA A 404 7.36 8.26 -11.37
N VAL A 405 7.65 8.70 -10.14
CA VAL A 405 8.98 9.20 -9.75
C VAL A 405 10.02 8.09 -9.72
N GLU A 406 9.62 6.89 -9.27
CA GLU A 406 10.51 5.73 -9.14
C GLU A 406 10.78 5.05 -10.49
N GLU A 407 9.73 4.79 -11.28
CA GLU A 407 9.82 3.97 -12.51
C GLU A 407 9.67 4.78 -13.81
N GLY A 408 9.30 6.04 -13.73
CA GLY A 408 9.00 6.89 -14.90
C GLY A 408 7.54 6.74 -15.36
N ILE A 409 7.27 7.37 -16.51
CA ILE A 409 5.95 7.39 -17.16
C ILE A 409 6.03 6.93 -18.59
N VAL A 410 4.92 6.35 -19.09
CA VAL A 410 4.74 5.97 -20.49
C VAL A 410 3.50 6.66 -21.06
N SER A 411 3.35 6.64 -22.38
CA SER A 411 2.18 7.22 -23.06
C SER A 411 0.90 6.49 -22.67
N GLY A 412 -0.14 7.23 -22.27
CA GLY A 412 -1.43 6.71 -21.87
C GLY A 412 -2.31 6.22 -23.01
N GLY A 413 -3.57 5.91 -22.69
CA GLY A 413 -4.59 5.50 -23.66
C GLY A 413 -4.34 4.14 -24.31
N GLY A 414 -3.45 3.30 -23.75
CA GLY A 414 -3.05 2.02 -24.33
C GLY A 414 -2.05 2.15 -25.48
N SER A 415 -1.59 3.38 -25.82
CA SER A 415 -0.67 3.59 -26.93
C SER A 415 0.72 3.02 -26.66
N ALA A 416 1.25 3.15 -25.43
CA ALA A 416 2.53 2.53 -25.05
C ALA A 416 2.51 1.00 -25.25
N LEU A 417 1.41 0.34 -24.94
CA LEU A 417 1.25 -1.12 -25.13
C LEU A 417 1.28 -1.52 -26.61
N VAL A 418 0.77 -0.65 -27.50
CA VAL A 418 0.80 -0.88 -28.95
C VAL A 418 2.19 -0.56 -29.50
N ASN A 419 2.86 0.47 -29.00
CA ASN A 419 4.20 0.86 -29.46
C ASN A 419 5.23 -0.26 -29.27
N ILE A 420 5.15 -0.99 -28.16
CA ILE A 420 6.08 -2.10 -27.86
C ILE A 420 5.78 -3.41 -28.60
N LEU A 421 4.68 -3.50 -29.39
CA LEU A 421 4.30 -4.74 -30.05
C LEU A 421 5.41 -5.31 -30.95
N ALA A 422 6.14 -4.45 -31.67
CA ALA A 422 7.24 -4.88 -32.54
C ALA A 422 8.36 -5.60 -31.77
N ASP A 423 8.64 -5.18 -30.54
CA ASP A 423 9.67 -5.82 -29.70
C ASP A 423 9.19 -7.14 -29.12
N VAL A 424 7.92 -7.23 -28.75
CA VAL A 424 7.31 -8.49 -28.30
C VAL A 424 7.21 -9.49 -29.47
N GLU A 425 6.86 -9.04 -30.67
CA GLU A 425 6.77 -9.89 -31.87
C GLU A 425 8.12 -10.52 -32.25
N LYS A 426 9.26 -9.83 -32.04
CA LYS A 426 10.59 -10.43 -32.23
C LYS A 426 10.76 -11.71 -31.40
N VAL A 427 10.37 -11.66 -30.13
CA VAL A 427 10.43 -12.82 -29.24
C VAL A 427 9.45 -13.92 -29.69
N VAL A 428 8.25 -13.53 -30.14
CA VAL A 428 7.28 -14.50 -30.69
C VAL A 428 7.83 -15.24 -31.91
N ASP A 429 8.60 -14.56 -32.76
CA ASP A 429 9.16 -15.16 -33.96
C ASP A 429 10.30 -16.14 -33.69
N GLU A 430 11.02 -15.99 -32.57
CA GLU A 430 12.03 -16.94 -32.10
C GLU A 430 11.44 -18.22 -31.50
N LEU A 431 10.13 -18.21 -31.14
CA LEU A 431 9.44 -19.34 -30.54
C LEU A 431 8.79 -20.25 -31.59
N ALA A 432 8.60 -21.53 -31.22
CA ALA A 432 7.96 -22.53 -32.06
C ALA A 432 6.79 -23.23 -31.32
N GLY A 433 5.91 -23.88 -32.11
CA GLY A 433 4.83 -24.70 -31.59
C GLY A 433 3.89 -23.96 -30.65
N GLU A 434 3.52 -24.57 -29.54
CA GLU A 434 2.52 -24.05 -28.60
C GLU A 434 3.10 -22.93 -27.72
N GLU A 435 4.41 -22.83 -27.52
CA GLU A 435 5.01 -21.65 -26.86
C GLU A 435 4.79 -20.39 -27.71
N LYS A 436 4.90 -20.48 -29.04
CA LYS A 436 4.60 -19.38 -29.96
C LYS A 436 3.13 -18.96 -29.86
N ILE A 437 2.21 -19.93 -29.74
CA ILE A 437 0.79 -19.66 -29.57
C ILE A 437 0.56 -18.90 -28.23
N GLY A 438 1.20 -19.35 -27.14
CA GLY A 438 1.14 -18.68 -25.85
C GLY A 438 1.61 -17.22 -25.90
N ALA A 439 2.76 -16.97 -26.56
CA ALA A 439 3.29 -15.62 -26.72
C ALA A 439 2.37 -14.71 -27.56
N ARG A 440 1.71 -15.25 -28.60
CA ARG A 440 0.72 -14.51 -29.40
C ARG A 440 -0.53 -14.08 -28.61
N ILE A 441 -0.87 -14.77 -27.51
CA ILE A 441 -1.93 -14.34 -26.60
C ILE A 441 -1.63 -12.96 -26.05
N ILE A 442 -0.37 -12.72 -25.63
CA ILE A 442 0.06 -11.42 -25.10
C ILE A 442 0.02 -10.35 -26.18
N VAL A 443 0.55 -10.62 -27.38
CA VAL A 443 0.49 -9.66 -28.52
C VAL A 443 -0.95 -9.20 -28.81
N LYS A 444 -1.92 -10.11 -28.74
CA LYS A 444 -3.33 -9.75 -28.90
C LYS A 444 -3.86 -8.94 -27.71
N ALA A 445 -3.53 -9.36 -26.49
CA ALA A 445 -4.01 -8.71 -25.27
C ALA A 445 -3.50 -7.26 -25.15
N LEU A 446 -2.25 -6.99 -25.53
CA LEU A 446 -1.66 -5.64 -25.49
C LEU A 446 -2.41 -4.62 -26.37
N GLN A 447 -3.15 -5.05 -27.36
CA GLN A 447 -3.95 -4.19 -28.23
C GLN A 447 -5.33 -3.83 -27.64
N GLU A 448 -5.84 -4.64 -26.70
CA GLU A 448 -7.22 -4.51 -26.24
C GLU A 448 -7.51 -3.19 -25.50
N PRO A 449 -6.62 -2.63 -24.64
CA PRO A 449 -6.90 -1.35 -23.99
C PRO A 449 -7.14 -0.22 -25.01
N LEU A 450 -6.29 -0.09 -26.03
CA LEU A 450 -6.48 0.92 -27.07
C LEU A 450 -7.76 0.66 -27.89
N LYS A 451 -8.03 -0.57 -28.28
CA LYS A 451 -9.27 -0.94 -28.99
C LYS A 451 -10.53 -0.63 -28.18
N GLN A 452 -10.46 -0.80 -26.85
CA GLN A 452 -11.60 -0.52 -25.98
C GLN A 452 -11.90 0.98 -25.87
N ILE A 453 -10.87 1.82 -26.02
CA ILE A 453 -11.01 3.29 -26.00
C ILE A 453 -11.50 3.84 -27.34
N ALA A 454 -11.04 3.27 -28.43
CA ALA A 454 -11.39 3.70 -29.79
C ALA A 454 -12.84 3.32 -30.18
#